data_713315e2f7c8671da91566516b52834b
#
_entry.id   713315e2f7c8671da91566516b52834b
#
_cell.length_a   1.000
_cell.length_b   1.000
_cell.length_c   1.000
_cell.angle_alpha   90.00
_cell.angle_beta   90.00
_cell.angle_gamma   90.00
#
_symmetry.space_group_name_H-M   'P 1'
#
loop_
_entity.id
_entity.type
_entity.pdbx_description
1 polymer ?
#
loop_
_entity_poly.entity_id
_entity_poly.type
_entity_poly.pdbx_seq_one_letter_code
_entity_poly.pdbx_strand_id
1 'polypeptide(L)'
;VYDFYTDYKPVCQQLGPHSGPTNLTEALTHSCNIYFYDVGRRVGLENFDAMAEQLGLATKTGFELGESTGNLTHTTDENYGKGLELQAAIGQGNTQVTPIQLATYAATLANKGTRYKTHIVSGYRDSNTGELIEEVEPEVVEQIEDNIGAFDAVEQGMLGAARDSSALKDYPLNIAVKTGSPQRWERDEKGNYAYTNTAVIAYGPVEDPQLAIGIVLEWGGGGSNGLPLVRSIFDSYYYTQSEGLEPESEGVLLP
;
A
#
# COMPACT_ATOMS: atom_id res chain seq x y z
N VAL A 1 2.87 -3.66 24.82
CA VAL A 1 4.28 -4.07 24.70
C VAL A 1 4.33 -5.48 24.16
N TYR A 2 5.16 -5.73 23.17
CA TYR A 2 5.50 -7.07 22.72
C TYR A 2 6.72 -7.55 23.50
N ASP A 3 6.58 -8.59 24.30
CA ASP A 3 7.54 -9.03 25.31
C ASP A 3 8.08 -10.46 25.10
N PHE A 4 7.91 -10.97 23.86
CA PHE A 4 8.44 -12.29 23.48
C PHE A 4 9.97 -12.39 23.63
N TYR A 5 10.69 -11.31 23.31
CA TYR A 5 12.13 -11.21 23.51
C TYR A 5 12.46 -10.46 24.81
N THR A 6 13.53 -10.84 25.46
CA THR A 6 13.94 -10.22 26.74
C THR A 6 14.64 -8.89 26.57
N ASP A 7 15.33 -8.73 25.44
CA ASP A 7 16.25 -7.63 25.09
C ASP A 7 15.65 -6.60 24.14
N TYR A 8 14.50 -6.89 23.51
CA TYR A 8 13.79 -5.98 22.63
C TYR A 8 12.28 -6.08 22.83
N LYS A 9 11.69 -5.02 23.38
CA LYS A 9 10.26 -4.97 23.75
C LYS A 9 9.56 -3.80 23.09
N PRO A 10 9.28 -3.87 21.77
CA PRO A 10 8.61 -2.79 21.07
C PRO A 10 7.16 -2.62 21.55
N VAL A 11 6.64 -1.40 21.36
CA VAL A 11 5.29 -1.02 21.77
C VAL A 11 4.41 -0.76 20.55
N CYS A 12 3.10 -0.89 20.71
CA CYS A 12 2.16 -0.40 19.72
C CYS A 12 2.14 1.14 19.76
N GLN A 13 2.18 1.78 18.59
CA GLN A 13 2.13 3.25 18.50
C GLN A 13 0.73 3.82 18.80
N GLN A 14 -0.30 3.01 18.77
CA GLN A 14 -1.63 3.42 19.19
C GLN A 14 -1.63 3.71 20.70
N LEU A 15 -1.68 5.00 21.02
CA LEU A 15 -1.77 5.48 22.39
C LEU A 15 -3.20 5.28 22.90
N GLY A 16 -3.43 4.20 23.59
CA GLY A 16 -4.70 3.90 24.25
C GLY A 16 -4.95 2.41 24.35
N PRO A 17 -5.75 1.95 25.33
CA PRO A 17 -6.13 0.57 25.41
C PRO A 17 -7.11 0.26 24.27
N HIS A 18 -6.61 -0.10 23.09
CA HIS A 18 -7.39 -0.97 22.26
C HIS A 18 -7.34 -2.35 22.95
N SER A 19 -8.46 -2.91 23.31
CA SER A 19 -8.54 -4.33 23.66
C SER A 19 -7.84 -5.07 22.54
N GLY A 20 -6.78 -5.85 22.84
CA GLY A 20 -5.92 -6.46 21.82
C GLY A 20 -6.76 -7.12 20.74
N PRO A 21 -6.43 -6.90 19.45
CA PRO A 21 -7.20 -7.49 18.35
C PRO A 21 -7.17 -9.01 18.46
N THR A 22 -8.31 -9.63 18.24
CA THR A 22 -8.47 -11.07 18.35
C THR A 22 -8.25 -11.78 17.02
N ASN A 23 -8.27 -11.02 15.91
CA ASN A 23 -8.11 -11.54 14.56
C ASN A 23 -7.42 -10.55 13.64
N LEU A 24 -7.12 -10.99 12.41
CA LEU A 24 -6.44 -10.20 11.39
C LEU A 24 -7.21 -8.93 11.01
N THR A 25 -8.52 -9.03 10.82
CA THR A 25 -9.38 -7.91 10.42
C THR A 25 -9.34 -6.77 11.44
N GLU A 26 -9.50 -7.09 12.73
CA GLU A 26 -9.37 -6.10 13.80
C GLU A 26 -7.96 -5.52 13.91
N ALA A 27 -6.93 -6.36 13.72
CA ALA A 27 -5.54 -5.93 13.75
C ALA A 27 -5.22 -4.94 12.63
N LEU A 28 -5.75 -5.15 11.43
CA LEU A 28 -5.62 -4.22 10.30
C LEU A 28 -6.41 -2.93 10.53
N THR A 29 -7.66 -3.04 10.98
CA THR A 29 -8.51 -1.89 11.30
C THR A 29 -7.80 -0.93 12.25
N HIS A 30 -7.28 -1.46 13.34
CA HIS A 30 -6.63 -0.65 14.38
C HIS A 30 -5.11 -0.49 14.20
N SER A 31 -4.53 -1.02 13.11
CA SER A 31 -3.09 -0.93 12.84
C SER A 31 -2.23 -1.43 14.02
N CYS A 32 -2.54 -2.61 14.57
CA CYS A 32 -1.92 -3.15 15.78
C CYS A 32 -0.54 -3.73 15.52
N ASN A 33 0.52 -2.99 15.83
CA ASN A 33 1.89 -3.46 15.67
C ASN A 33 2.18 -4.75 16.45
N ILE A 34 1.61 -4.91 17.66
CA ILE A 34 1.86 -6.10 18.51
C ILE A 34 1.38 -7.37 17.80
N TYR A 35 0.21 -7.33 17.18
CA TYR A 35 -0.33 -8.45 16.41
C TYR A 35 0.63 -8.81 15.26
N PHE A 36 1.05 -7.80 14.48
CA PHE A 36 1.90 -8.03 13.32
C PHE A 36 3.35 -8.41 13.68
N TYR A 37 3.88 -7.98 14.81
CA TYR A 37 5.14 -8.51 15.34
C TYR A 37 5.06 -10.02 15.58
N ASP A 38 3.98 -10.51 16.20
CA ASP A 38 3.82 -11.94 16.48
C ASP A 38 3.57 -12.76 15.20
N VAL A 39 2.75 -12.24 14.29
CA VAL A 39 2.49 -12.87 12.98
C VAL A 39 3.77 -12.94 12.17
N GLY A 40 4.50 -11.81 12.00
CA GLY A 40 5.74 -11.76 11.22
C GLY A 40 6.79 -12.71 11.76
N ARG A 41 6.98 -12.75 13.10
CA ARG A 41 7.88 -13.72 13.76
C ARG A 41 7.51 -15.18 13.46
N ARG A 42 6.21 -15.51 13.41
CA ARG A 42 5.73 -16.88 13.12
C ARG A 42 5.87 -17.25 11.65
N VAL A 43 5.61 -16.28 10.77
CA VAL A 43 5.75 -16.45 9.31
C VAL A 43 7.23 -16.60 8.93
N GLY A 44 8.09 -15.82 9.57
CA GLY A 44 9.51 -15.72 9.24
C GLY A 44 9.77 -14.83 8.04
N LEU A 45 10.94 -14.20 8.04
CA LEU A 45 11.28 -13.15 7.08
C LEU A 45 11.28 -13.64 5.61
N GLU A 46 11.81 -14.86 5.37
CA GLU A 46 11.88 -15.42 4.02
C GLU A 46 10.49 -15.61 3.37
N ASN A 47 9.51 -16.13 4.14
CA ASN A 47 8.14 -16.29 3.64
C ASN A 47 7.44 -14.94 3.49
N PHE A 48 7.75 -13.99 4.38
CA PHE A 48 7.23 -12.63 4.30
C PHE A 48 7.72 -11.94 3.04
N ASP A 49 9.02 -12.01 2.75
CA ASP A 49 9.63 -11.40 1.57
C ASP A 49 9.10 -12.05 0.28
N ALA A 50 9.00 -13.38 0.23
CA ALA A 50 8.45 -14.09 -0.92
C ALA A 50 7.00 -13.63 -1.24
N MET A 51 6.15 -13.48 -0.22
CA MET A 51 4.79 -12.96 -0.42
C MET A 51 4.79 -11.49 -0.83
N ALA A 52 5.66 -10.66 -0.27
CA ALA A 52 5.79 -9.26 -0.63
C ALA A 52 6.16 -9.09 -2.12
N GLU A 53 7.08 -9.91 -2.62
CA GLU A 53 7.47 -9.92 -4.04
C GLU A 53 6.32 -10.38 -4.95
N GLN A 54 5.56 -11.43 -4.59
CA GLN A 54 4.38 -11.86 -5.31
C GLN A 54 3.33 -10.75 -5.39
N LEU A 55 3.15 -9.99 -4.30
CA LEU A 55 2.25 -8.84 -4.25
C LEU A 55 2.78 -7.60 -5.00
N GLY A 56 3.99 -7.65 -5.57
CA GLY A 56 4.57 -6.59 -6.41
C GLY A 56 5.46 -5.60 -5.67
N LEU A 57 5.83 -5.89 -4.41
CA LEU A 57 6.79 -5.09 -3.66
C LEU A 57 8.23 -5.56 -3.95
N ALA A 58 9.20 -4.65 -3.90
CA ALA A 58 10.62 -4.90 -4.18
C ALA A 58 10.92 -5.59 -5.54
N THR A 59 10.01 -5.49 -6.48
CA THR A 59 10.13 -5.99 -7.84
C THR A 59 9.81 -4.88 -8.84
N LYS A 60 10.20 -5.06 -10.10
CA LYS A 60 9.73 -4.15 -11.16
C LYS A 60 8.25 -4.39 -11.43
N THR A 61 7.49 -3.31 -11.58
CA THR A 61 6.06 -3.38 -11.92
C THR A 61 5.81 -3.64 -13.41
N GLY A 62 6.82 -3.42 -14.24
CA GLY A 62 6.75 -3.49 -15.70
C GLY A 62 6.41 -2.18 -16.37
N PHE A 63 6.38 -1.10 -15.61
CA PHE A 63 6.14 0.26 -16.06
C PHE A 63 7.16 0.69 -17.13
N GLU A 64 6.74 1.41 -18.18
CA GLU A 64 7.59 1.71 -19.36
C GLU A 64 8.74 2.68 -19.07
N LEU A 65 8.65 3.42 -17.97
CA LEU A 65 9.72 4.32 -17.56
C LEU A 65 10.72 3.61 -16.64
N GLY A 66 11.83 4.28 -16.35
CA GLY A 66 12.83 3.72 -15.45
C GLY A 66 12.28 3.52 -14.02
N GLU A 67 12.42 2.30 -13.50
CA GLU A 67 11.94 1.91 -12.17
C GLU A 67 13.09 1.56 -11.22
N SER A 68 12.94 1.99 -9.96
CA SER A 68 13.66 1.39 -8.83
C SER A 68 12.88 0.16 -8.34
N THR A 69 13.59 -0.91 -8.03
CA THR A 69 12.99 -2.11 -7.41
C THR A 69 12.68 -1.90 -5.92
N GLY A 70 13.23 -0.85 -5.30
CA GLY A 70 13.19 -0.78 -3.84
C GLY A 70 14.03 -1.85 -3.17
N ASN A 71 13.71 -2.19 -1.95
CA ASN A 71 14.40 -3.21 -1.15
C ASN A 71 13.48 -3.77 -0.07
N LEU A 72 13.66 -5.04 0.31
CA LEU A 72 13.10 -5.63 1.52
C LEU A 72 14.21 -5.79 2.57
N THR A 73 13.82 -6.15 3.78
CA THR A 73 14.76 -6.52 4.85
C THR A 73 15.14 -7.97 4.66
N HIS A 74 16.44 -8.28 4.58
CA HIS A 74 16.92 -9.65 4.39
C HIS A 74 17.71 -10.17 5.57
N THR A 75 17.75 -11.49 5.75
CA THR A 75 18.56 -12.17 6.78
C THR A 75 20.07 -11.97 6.57
N THR A 76 20.46 -11.54 5.37
CA THR A 76 21.85 -11.23 4.99
C THR A 76 22.26 -9.78 5.23
N ASP A 77 21.34 -8.93 5.68
CA ASP A 77 21.64 -7.52 5.96
C ASP A 77 22.67 -7.41 7.10
N GLU A 78 23.62 -6.49 7.00
CA GLU A 78 24.67 -6.30 8.01
C GLU A 78 24.12 -6.01 9.42
N ASN A 79 22.96 -5.34 9.48
CA ASN A 79 22.27 -4.97 10.71
C ASN A 79 21.16 -5.96 11.09
N TYR A 80 21.12 -7.16 10.46
CA TYR A 80 20.09 -8.15 10.73
C TYR A 80 20.09 -8.60 12.19
N GLY A 81 18.90 -8.79 12.70
CA GLY A 81 18.63 -9.31 14.04
C GLY A 81 17.14 -9.33 14.34
N LYS A 82 16.76 -9.94 15.44
CA LYS A 82 15.36 -10.14 15.85
C LYS A 82 14.55 -8.83 15.89
N GLY A 83 15.18 -7.72 16.27
CA GLY A 83 14.55 -6.40 16.26
C GLY A 83 14.22 -5.94 14.84
N LEU A 84 15.12 -6.16 13.89
CA LEU A 84 14.91 -5.78 12.48
C LEU A 84 13.85 -6.67 11.84
N GLU A 85 13.81 -7.97 12.14
CA GLU A 85 12.74 -8.86 11.68
C GLU A 85 11.35 -8.39 12.13
N LEU A 86 11.20 -8.00 13.41
CA LEU A 86 9.94 -7.44 13.89
C LEU A 86 9.60 -6.10 13.21
N GLN A 87 10.59 -5.25 12.96
CA GLN A 87 10.39 -3.99 12.24
C GLN A 87 9.93 -4.23 10.80
N ALA A 88 10.52 -5.20 10.09
CA ALA A 88 10.10 -5.58 8.74
C ALA A 88 8.63 -6.03 8.69
N ALA A 89 8.16 -6.76 9.69
CA ALA A 89 6.78 -7.24 9.79
C ALA A 89 5.71 -6.12 9.83
N ILE A 90 6.12 -4.89 10.12
CA ILE A 90 5.25 -3.70 10.08
C ILE A 90 5.66 -2.69 9.00
N GLY A 91 6.49 -3.12 8.04
CA GLY A 91 6.94 -2.27 6.93
C GLY A 91 7.99 -1.22 7.29
N GLN A 92 8.71 -1.43 8.39
CA GLN A 92 9.83 -0.61 8.82
C GLN A 92 11.17 -1.33 8.52
N GLY A 93 12.26 -0.88 9.12
CA GLY A 93 13.58 -1.48 8.93
C GLY A 93 14.23 -1.05 7.62
N ASN A 94 14.77 -2.01 6.86
CA ASN A 94 15.43 -1.76 5.59
C ASN A 94 14.46 -1.76 4.39
N THR A 95 13.16 -1.94 4.63
CA THR A 95 12.13 -1.99 3.59
C THR A 95 11.95 -0.62 2.92
N GLN A 96 12.10 -0.59 1.60
CA GLN A 96 11.92 0.60 0.76
C GLN A 96 11.10 0.21 -0.47
N VAL A 97 10.01 0.91 -0.72
CA VAL A 97 9.13 0.67 -1.85
C VAL A 97 8.80 1.97 -2.57
N THR A 98 8.52 1.89 -3.86
CA THR A 98 8.15 3.04 -4.66
C THR A 98 6.64 3.30 -4.62
N PRO A 99 6.18 4.53 -4.89
CA PRO A 99 4.73 4.82 -4.99
C PRO A 99 4.01 3.96 -6.03
N ILE A 100 4.67 3.65 -7.16
CA ILE A 100 4.06 2.79 -8.21
C ILE A 100 3.92 1.34 -7.71
N GLN A 101 4.86 0.83 -6.92
CA GLN A 101 4.72 -0.48 -6.28
C GLN A 101 3.56 -0.49 -5.28
N LEU A 102 3.37 0.57 -4.50
CA LEU A 102 2.22 0.68 -3.59
C LEU A 102 0.89 0.69 -4.34
N ALA A 103 0.80 1.38 -5.48
CA ALA A 103 -0.40 1.38 -6.33
C ALA A 103 -0.65 -0.01 -6.94
N THR A 104 0.40 -0.67 -7.46
CA THR A 104 0.32 -2.04 -8.00
C THR A 104 -0.10 -3.03 -6.90
N TYR A 105 0.44 -2.91 -5.69
CA TYR A 105 0.06 -3.69 -4.53
C TYR A 105 -1.43 -3.50 -4.19
N ALA A 106 -1.90 -2.24 -4.13
CA ALA A 106 -3.31 -1.94 -3.91
C ALA A 106 -4.21 -2.56 -4.99
N ALA A 107 -3.81 -2.49 -6.27
CA ALA A 107 -4.52 -3.13 -7.38
C ALA A 107 -4.53 -4.65 -7.28
N THR A 108 -3.42 -5.27 -6.84
CA THR A 108 -3.34 -6.73 -6.63
C THR A 108 -4.30 -7.18 -5.51
N LEU A 109 -4.42 -6.41 -4.42
CA LEU A 109 -5.39 -6.68 -3.36
C LEU A 109 -6.83 -6.54 -3.87
N ALA A 110 -7.13 -5.47 -4.63
CA ALA A 110 -8.43 -5.24 -5.25
C ALA A 110 -8.86 -6.39 -6.16
N ASN A 111 -7.91 -6.93 -6.93
CA ASN A 111 -8.11 -8.05 -7.86
C ASN A 111 -7.95 -9.44 -7.19
N LYS A 112 -8.00 -9.47 -5.84
CA LYS A 112 -7.96 -10.74 -5.07
C LYS A 112 -6.78 -11.65 -5.45
N GLY A 113 -5.59 -11.04 -5.59
CA GLY A 113 -4.34 -11.75 -5.87
C GLY A 113 -3.91 -11.80 -7.33
N THR A 114 -4.73 -11.31 -8.27
CA THR A 114 -4.30 -11.16 -9.66
C THR A 114 -3.49 -9.89 -9.82
N ARG A 115 -2.20 -10.03 -10.16
CA ARG A 115 -1.32 -8.89 -10.43
C ARG A 115 -1.08 -8.73 -11.91
N TYR A 116 -1.37 -7.53 -12.41
CA TYR A 116 -1.12 -7.13 -13.78
C TYR A 116 0.17 -6.36 -13.90
N LYS A 117 0.82 -6.48 -15.05
CA LYS A 117 1.91 -5.58 -15.45
C LYS A 117 1.39 -4.16 -15.50
N THR A 118 2.07 -3.27 -14.79
CA THR A 118 1.70 -1.85 -14.81
C THR A 118 2.16 -1.21 -16.10
N HIS A 119 1.29 -0.44 -16.76
CA HIS A 119 1.59 0.28 -17.99
C HIS A 119 0.81 1.60 -18.05
N ILE A 120 1.32 2.58 -18.80
CA ILE A 120 0.66 3.87 -19.09
C ILE A 120 0.25 4.00 -20.55
N VAL A 121 0.80 3.13 -21.41
CA VAL A 121 0.42 3.11 -22.82
C VAL A 121 -0.79 2.21 -22.98
N SER A 122 -1.95 2.78 -23.32
CA SER A 122 -3.17 2.02 -23.57
C SER A 122 -3.31 1.56 -25.03
N GLY A 123 -2.55 2.16 -25.95
CA GLY A 123 -2.59 1.79 -27.36
C GLY A 123 -1.82 2.75 -28.24
N TYR A 124 -1.72 2.38 -29.51
CA TYR A 124 -1.01 3.14 -30.54
C TYR A 124 -2.01 3.58 -31.61
N ARG A 125 -1.93 4.85 -32.02
CA ARG A 125 -2.78 5.43 -33.07
C ARG A 125 -1.96 5.92 -34.23
N ASP A 126 -2.53 5.85 -35.45
CA ASP A 126 -1.94 6.49 -36.62
C ASP A 126 -1.94 8.01 -36.43
N SER A 127 -0.79 8.64 -36.60
CA SER A 127 -0.61 10.08 -36.36
C SER A 127 -1.35 10.98 -37.37
N ASN A 128 -1.75 10.44 -38.53
CA ASN A 128 -2.44 11.23 -39.57
C ASN A 128 -3.95 11.06 -39.54
N THR A 129 -4.41 9.82 -39.24
CA THR A 129 -5.83 9.46 -39.25
C THR A 129 -6.48 9.44 -37.90
N GLY A 130 -5.67 9.30 -36.80
CA GLY A 130 -6.17 9.08 -35.44
C GLY A 130 -6.73 7.67 -35.21
N GLU A 131 -6.72 6.79 -36.23
CA GLU A 131 -7.21 5.43 -36.09
C GLU A 131 -6.37 4.61 -35.14
N LEU A 132 -7.02 3.79 -34.31
CA LEU A 132 -6.35 2.85 -33.41
C LEU A 132 -5.66 1.75 -34.24
N ILE A 133 -4.34 1.65 -34.11
CA ILE A 133 -3.52 0.63 -34.80
C ILE A 133 -3.43 -0.62 -33.91
N GLU A 134 -3.21 -0.42 -32.61
CA GLU A 134 -2.98 -1.50 -31.65
C GLU A 134 -3.45 -1.06 -30.27
N GLU A 135 -4.13 -1.92 -29.56
CA GLU A 135 -4.47 -1.74 -28.13
C GLU A 135 -3.50 -2.57 -27.28
N VAL A 136 -3.09 -2.02 -26.14
CA VAL A 136 -2.23 -2.75 -25.20
C VAL A 136 -3.15 -3.51 -24.25
N GLU A 137 -3.17 -4.83 -24.41
CA GLU A 137 -3.97 -5.72 -23.57
C GLU A 137 -3.36 -5.88 -22.16
N PRO A 138 -4.17 -5.97 -21.11
CA PRO A 138 -3.70 -6.25 -19.78
C PRO A 138 -2.96 -7.59 -19.68
N GLU A 139 -1.72 -7.58 -19.19
CA GLU A 139 -0.87 -8.77 -19.01
C GLU A 139 -0.88 -9.20 -17.54
N VAL A 140 -1.36 -10.42 -17.25
CA VAL A 140 -1.26 -11.01 -15.91
C VAL A 140 0.17 -11.50 -15.70
N VAL A 141 0.83 -11.00 -14.65
CA VAL A 141 2.21 -11.38 -14.32
C VAL A 141 2.32 -12.25 -13.07
N GLU A 142 1.28 -12.27 -12.23
CA GLU A 142 1.22 -13.13 -11.04
C GLU A 142 -0.24 -13.46 -10.70
N GLN A 143 -0.46 -14.68 -10.20
CA GLN A 143 -1.74 -15.13 -9.68
C GLN A 143 -1.55 -15.81 -8.34
N ILE A 144 -1.88 -15.12 -7.27
CA ILE A 144 -1.77 -15.63 -5.90
C ILE A 144 -3.04 -16.41 -5.58
N GLU A 145 -2.90 -17.68 -5.26
CA GLU A 145 -4.02 -18.51 -4.82
C GLU A 145 -4.42 -18.18 -3.38
N ASP A 146 -5.72 -17.98 -3.16
CA ASP A 146 -6.30 -17.78 -1.83
C ASP A 146 -7.29 -18.90 -1.47
N ASN A 147 -6.78 -19.91 -0.80
CA ASN A 147 -7.58 -21.07 -0.37
C ASN A 147 -8.27 -20.88 0.99
N ILE A 148 -8.06 -19.74 1.66
CA ILE A 148 -8.50 -19.51 3.04
C ILE A 148 -9.27 -18.20 3.23
N GLY A 149 -9.50 -17.41 2.17
CA GLY A 149 -10.20 -16.12 2.25
C GLY A 149 -9.34 -15.01 2.87
N ALA A 150 -8.01 -15.05 2.66
CA ALA A 150 -7.08 -14.07 3.22
C ALA A 150 -7.31 -12.68 2.62
N PHE A 151 -7.55 -12.57 1.31
CA PHE A 151 -7.82 -11.29 0.65
C PHE A 151 -9.11 -10.65 1.19
N ASP A 152 -10.16 -11.44 1.44
CA ASP A 152 -11.41 -10.92 2.01
C ASP A 152 -11.20 -10.43 3.45
N ALA A 153 -10.43 -11.15 4.26
CA ALA A 153 -10.12 -10.73 5.63
C ALA A 153 -9.30 -9.44 5.66
N VAL A 154 -8.35 -9.28 4.72
CA VAL A 154 -7.55 -8.04 4.55
C VAL A 154 -8.46 -6.90 4.12
N GLU A 155 -9.31 -7.09 3.12
CA GLU A 155 -10.26 -6.07 2.65
C GLU A 155 -11.19 -5.61 3.77
N GLN A 156 -11.76 -6.51 4.56
CA GLN A 156 -12.60 -6.15 5.70
C GLN A 156 -11.85 -5.31 6.73
N GLY A 157 -10.58 -5.61 6.99
CA GLY A 157 -9.72 -4.81 7.86
C GLY A 157 -9.43 -3.42 7.29
N MET A 158 -9.21 -3.31 5.99
CA MET A 158 -9.01 -2.04 5.29
C MET A 158 -10.28 -1.20 5.24
N LEU A 159 -11.45 -1.81 5.04
CA LEU A 159 -12.76 -1.16 5.16
C LEU A 159 -13.01 -0.65 6.58
N GLY A 160 -12.64 -1.44 7.60
CA GLY A 160 -12.70 -1.01 9.00
C GLY A 160 -11.87 0.24 9.24
N ALA A 161 -10.65 0.30 8.72
CA ALA A 161 -9.77 1.48 8.83
C ALA A 161 -10.37 2.74 8.15
N ALA A 162 -11.05 2.58 7.01
CA ALA A 162 -11.77 3.68 6.36
C ALA A 162 -12.92 4.20 7.22
N ARG A 163 -13.74 3.29 7.77
CA ARG A 163 -14.90 3.62 8.63
C ARG A 163 -14.50 4.32 9.93
N ASP A 164 -13.33 3.99 10.48
CA ASP A 164 -12.79 4.62 11.68
C ASP A 164 -12.15 6.00 11.40
N SER A 165 -11.92 6.33 10.12
CA SER A 165 -11.27 7.60 9.77
C SER A 165 -12.26 8.76 9.65
N SER A 166 -11.89 9.93 10.15
CA SER A 166 -12.70 11.14 10.01
C SER A 166 -12.87 11.62 8.57
N ALA A 167 -11.96 11.24 7.67
CA ALA A 167 -11.98 11.66 6.28
C ALA A 167 -12.90 10.79 5.41
N LEU A 168 -13.06 9.49 5.74
CA LEU A 168 -13.73 8.52 4.89
C LEU A 168 -14.97 7.87 5.50
N LYS A 169 -15.20 7.99 6.81
CA LYS A 169 -16.32 7.32 7.53
C LYS A 169 -17.70 7.58 6.91
N ASP A 170 -17.90 8.76 6.36
CA ASP A 170 -19.17 9.19 5.75
C ASP A 170 -19.06 9.24 4.20
N TYR A 171 -18.03 8.60 3.62
CA TYR A 171 -17.86 8.60 2.17
C TYR A 171 -18.88 7.63 1.52
N PRO A 172 -19.54 8.03 0.40
CA PRO A 172 -20.64 7.26 -0.16
C PRO A 172 -20.21 5.93 -0.79
N LEU A 173 -18.93 5.77 -1.13
CA LEU A 173 -18.37 4.53 -1.68
C LEU A 173 -17.62 3.75 -0.61
N ASN A 174 -17.66 2.43 -0.68
CA ASN A 174 -16.86 1.57 0.16
C ASN A 174 -15.42 1.52 -0.35
N ILE A 175 -14.53 2.26 0.32
CA ILE A 175 -13.10 2.33 -0.02
C ILE A 175 -12.33 1.51 1.00
N ALA A 176 -11.51 0.58 0.52
CA ALA A 176 -10.51 -0.11 1.33
C ALA A 176 -9.27 0.79 1.45
N VAL A 177 -8.78 1.04 2.67
CA VAL A 177 -7.61 1.91 2.90
C VAL A 177 -6.68 1.34 3.95
N LYS A 178 -5.37 1.54 3.78
CA LYS A 178 -4.39 1.31 4.84
C LYS A 178 -3.39 2.43 4.88
N THR A 179 -3.21 3.00 6.06
CA THR A 179 -2.25 4.07 6.34
C THR A 179 -0.97 3.53 6.93
N GLY A 180 0.14 4.19 6.62
CA GLY A 180 1.45 3.96 7.20
C GLY A 180 2.10 5.28 7.62
N SER A 181 2.90 5.22 8.68
CA SER A 181 3.70 6.33 9.18
C SER A 181 5.16 5.88 9.27
N PRO A 182 5.84 5.62 8.13
CA PRO A 182 7.21 5.15 8.14
C PRO A 182 8.11 6.19 8.76
N GLN A 183 8.90 5.75 9.74
CA GLN A 183 9.87 6.60 10.44
C GLN A 183 11.05 6.89 9.51
N ARG A 184 11.49 8.15 9.51
CA ARG A 184 12.73 8.54 8.85
C ARG A 184 13.91 8.26 9.79
N TRP A 185 15.08 8.13 9.22
CA TRP A 185 16.31 7.87 9.97
C TRP A 185 16.82 9.08 10.75
N GLU A 186 16.39 10.31 10.38
CA GLU A 186 16.77 11.54 11.05
C GLU A 186 16.27 11.55 12.50
N ARG A 187 17.12 12.03 13.38
CA ARG A 187 16.83 12.15 14.80
C ARG A 187 16.74 13.61 15.21
N ASP A 188 15.87 13.91 16.18
CA ASP A 188 15.84 15.21 16.85
C ASP A 188 17.01 15.35 17.86
N GLU A 189 17.15 16.52 18.48
CA GLU A 189 18.18 16.79 19.47
C GLU A 189 18.11 15.85 20.70
N LYS A 190 16.98 15.20 20.92
CA LYS A 190 16.75 14.25 22.02
C LYS A 190 16.98 12.79 21.58
N GLY A 191 17.36 12.57 20.32
CA GLY A 191 17.59 11.25 19.74
C GLY A 191 16.33 10.49 19.34
N ASN A 192 15.14 11.11 19.35
CA ASN A 192 13.91 10.50 18.84
C ASN A 192 13.87 10.63 17.32
N TYR A 193 13.09 9.77 16.65
CA TYR A 193 12.77 9.96 15.24
C TYR A 193 12.00 11.28 15.08
N ALA A 194 12.64 12.26 14.45
CA ALA A 194 12.12 13.63 14.36
C ALA A 194 10.93 13.71 13.39
N TYR A 195 10.93 12.84 12.37
CA TYR A 195 10.01 12.95 11.25
C TYR A 195 9.50 11.60 10.81
N THR A 196 8.27 11.62 10.28
CA THR A 196 7.66 10.47 9.59
C THR A 196 7.18 10.89 8.21
N ASN A 197 7.22 9.97 7.27
CA ASN A 197 6.52 10.11 6.01
C ASN A 197 5.05 9.68 6.19
N THR A 198 4.18 10.11 5.30
CA THR A 198 2.86 9.55 5.13
C THR A 198 2.91 8.54 3.99
N ALA A 199 2.41 7.34 4.22
CA ALA A 199 2.18 6.36 3.17
C ALA A 199 0.73 5.88 3.24
N VAL A 200 0.06 5.76 2.10
CA VAL A 200 -1.31 5.26 2.03
C VAL A 200 -1.46 4.39 0.79
N ILE A 201 -2.13 3.26 0.96
CA ILE A 201 -2.73 2.51 -0.14
C ILE A 201 -4.24 2.54 -0.01
N ALA A 202 -4.95 2.63 -1.13
CA ALA A 202 -6.41 2.56 -1.16
C ALA A 202 -6.88 1.97 -2.49
N TYR A 203 -8.06 1.37 -2.46
CA TYR A 203 -8.77 0.96 -3.68
C TYR A 203 -10.28 0.98 -3.46
N GLY A 204 -11.04 1.08 -4.53
CA GLY A 204 -12.49 1.07 -4.45
C GLY A 204 -13.22 1.44 -5.75
N PRO A 205 -14.57 1.36 -5.71
CA PRO A 205 -15.37 0.74 -4.66
C PRO A 205 -15.02 -0.75 -4.53
N VAL A 206 -15.09 -1.34 -3.33
CA VAL A 206 -14.66 -2.73 -3.15
C VAL A 206 -15.57 -3.74 -3.86
N GLU A 207 -16.81 -3.35 -4.16
CA GLU A 207 -17.79 -4.17 -4.90
C GLU A 207 -17.45 -4.30 -6.38
N ASP A 208 -16.81 -3.29 -6.96
CA ASP A 208 -16.35 -3.22 -8.36
C ASP A 208 -15.17 -2.24 -8.45
N PRO A 209 -13.95 -2.68 -8.10
CA PRO A 209 -12.80 -1.79 -7.99
C PRO A 209 -12.42 -1.15 -9.34
N GLN A 210 -12.48 0.18 -9.40
CA GLN A 210 -12.13 0.98 -10.57
C GLN A 210 -10.84 1.78 -10.38
N LEU A 211 -10.44 2.00 -9.13
CA LEU A 211 -9.31 2.84 -8.80
C LEU A 211 -8.48 2.23 -7.67
N ALA A 212 -7.17 2.14 -7.90
CA ALA A 212 -6.18 1.77 -6.89
C ALA A 212 -5.14 2.89 -6.76
N ILE A 213 -4.78 3.23 -5.51
CA ILE A 213 -3.98 4.41 -5.18
C ILE A 213 -2.81 4.02 -4.29
N GLY A 214 -1.63 4.54 -4.62
CA GLY A 214 -0.46 4.58 -3.75
C GLY A 214 -0.01 6.02 -3.53
N ILE A 215 0.01 6.49 -2.28
CA ILE A 215 0.42 7.86 -1.90
C ILE A 215 1.62 7.79 -0.98
N VAL A 216 2.62 8.60 -1.28
CA VAL A 216 3.73 8.89 -0.36
C VAL A 216 3.90 10.40 -0.26
N LEU A 217 3.89 10.93 0.97
CA LEU A 217 4.22 12.31 1.27
C LEU A 217 5.48 12.32 2.12
N GLU A 218 6.56 12.80 1.57
CA GLU A 218 7.77 13.05 2.35
C GLU A 218 7.48 14.13 3.39
N TRP A 219 7.94 13.90 4.63
CA TRP A 219 7.70 14.81 5.76
C TRP A 219 6.20 14.99 6.08
N GLY A 220 5.34 14.09 5.58
CA GLY A 220 3.88 14.23 5.68
C GLY A 220 3.32 14.03 7.10
N GLY A 221 4.13 13.60 8.05
CA GLY A 221 3.68 13.29 9.41
C GLY A 221 3.01 11.93 9.50
N GLY A 222 1.87 11.85 10.18
CA GLY A 222 1.15 10.57 10.33
C GLY A 222 0.42 10.13 9.06
N GLY A 223 0.24 8.82 8.89
CA GLY A 223 -0.42 8.24 7.72
C GLY A 223 -1.84 8.77 7.46
N SER A 224 -2.57 9.15 8.52
CA SER A 224 -3.89 9.77 8.40
C SER A 224 -3.91 11.08 7.60
N ASN A 225 -2.77 11.78 7.50
CA ASN A 225 -2.66 13.02 6.72
C ASN A 225 -2.81 12.79 5.20
N GLY A 226 -2.68 11.57 4.72
CA GLY A 226 -2.93 11.19 3.33
C GLY A 226 -4.40 10.88 3.00
N LEU A 227 -5.26 10.68 4.00
CA LEU A 227 -6.66 10.29 3.77
C LEU A 227 -7.51 11.35 3.08
N PRO A 228 -7.36 12.67 3.37
CA PRO A 228 -8.03 13.71 2.60
C PRO A 228 -7.67 13.68 1.10
N LEU A 229 -6.43 13.31 0.75
CA LEU A 229 -6.02 13.16 -0.64
C LEU A 229 -6.70 11.95 -1.29
N VAL A 230 -6.80 10.81 -0.59
CA VAL A 230 -7.56 9.66 -1.08
C VAL A 230 -8.98 10.10 -1.44
N ARG A 231 -9.66 10.78 -0.54
CA ARG A 231 -11.01 11.31 -0.79
C ARG A 231 -11.06 12.22 -2.02
N SER A 232 -10.14 13.20 -2.12
CA SER A 232 -10.11 14.13 -3.25
C SER A 232 -9.84 13.42 -4.59
N ILE A 233 -9.01 12.38 -4.62
CA ILE A 233 -8.75 11.61 -5.84
C ILE A 233 -10.01 10.84 -6.27
N PHE A 234 -10.70 10.19 -5.34
CA PHE A 234 -11.96 9.51 -5.64
C PHE A 234 -13.06 10.49 -6.07
N ASP A 235 -13.20 11.62 -5.39
CA ASP A 235 -14.15 12.68 -5.77
C ASP A 235 -13.87 13.16 -7.20
N SER A 236 -12.61 13.43 -7.55
CA SER A 236 -12.21 13.88 -8.88
C SER A 236 -12.49 12.82 -9.94
N TYR A 237 -12.14 11.56 -9.69
CA TYR A 237 -12.35 10.47 -10.64
C TYR A 237 -13.83 10.28 -10.96
N TYR A 238 -14.69 10.19 -9.94
CA TYR A 238 -16.12 9.95 -10.12
C TYR A 238 -16.88 11.19 -10.59
N TYR A 239 -16.48 12.39 -10.17
CA TYR A 239 -17.09 13.63 -10.65
C TYR A 239 -16.84 13.83 -12.15
N THR A 240 -15.60 13.63 -12.59
CA THR A 240 -15.23 13.74 -14.01
C THR A 240 -16.02 12.74 -14.88
N GLN A 241 -16.21 11.51 -14.40
CA GLN A 241 -16.99 10.51 -15.12
C GLN A 241 -18.49 10.83 -15.15
N SER A 242 -19.05 11.35 -14.04
CA SER A 242 -20.48 11.63 -13.94
C SER A 242 -20.93 12.82 -14.80
N GLU A 243 -20.04 13.78 -15.08
CA GLU A 243 -20.33 14.94 -15.93
C GLU A 243 -20.03 14.69 -17.42
N GLY A 244 -19.57 13.49 -17.79
CA GLY A 244 -19.20 13.19 -19.18
C GLY A 244 -18.04 14.04 -19.69
N LEU A 245 -17.29 14.65 -18.79
CA LEU A 245 -16.05 15.32 -19.10
C LEU A 245 -15.00 14.23 -19.33
N GLU A 246 -14.96 13.71 -20.56
CA GLU A 246 -13.73 13.03 -20.98
C GLU A 246 -12.59 14.00 -20.74
N PRO A 247 -11.50 13.62 -20.06
CA PRO A 247 -10.33 14.46 -20.03
C PRO A 247 -9.99 14.76 -21.48
N GLU A 248 -9.94 16.03 -21.85
CA GLU A 248 -9.44 16.41 -23.16
C GLU A 248 -8.01 15.89 -23.28
N SER A 249 -7.90 14.68 -23.76
CA SER A 249 -6.61 14.05 -24.08
C SER A 249 -6.11 14.53 -25.42
N GLU A 250 -6.05 15.84 -25.59
CA GLU A 250 -5.07 16.38 -26.50
C GLU A 250 -3.73 16.34 -25.75
N GLY A 251 -3.02 15.23 -25.94
CA GLY A 251 -1.66 15.09 -25.48
C GLY A 251 -0.76 16.12 -26.13
N VAL A 252 -0.75 17.31 -25.58
CA VAL A 252 0.27 18.30 -25.87
C VAL A 252 1.49 17.91 -25.04
N LEU A 253 2.43 17.22 -25.66
CA LEU A 253 3.79 17.16 -25.15
C LEU A 253 4.27 18.62 -25.07
N LEU A 254 4.39 19.12 -23.85
CA LEU A 254 5.10 20.38 -23.62
C LEU A 254 6.55 20.23 -24.08
N PRO A 255 7.12 21.21 -24.76
CA PRO A 255 8.46 21.19 -25.31
C PRO A 255 9.53 21.06 -24.24
#